data_edbe2f251c4269884b4420f5325ef45e
#
_entry.id   edbe2f251c4269884b4420f5325ef45e
#
_cell.length_a   1.000
_cell.length_b   1.000
_cell.length_c   1.000
_cell.angle_alpha   90.00
_cell.angle_beta   90.00
_cell.angle_gamma   90.00
#
_symmetry.space_group_name_H-M   'P 1'
#
loop_
_entity.id
_entity.type
_entity.pdbx_description
1 polymer ?
#
loop_
_entity_poly.entity_id
_entity_poly.type
_entity_poly.pdbx_seq_one_letter_code
_entity_poly.pdbx_strand_id
1 'polypeptide(L)'
;EIHERLVGSEMCIRDRDKAVHLEQLNSAPDVSVAFVGDGMNDAPVLALSDVGIAMGGLGSDAAIESADVVIQTDQPSRVATAISIGRATRRIAMQNIIGAITVKILVLLAGAFGFATLWAAVFADVGVALLVVLNSVRILGKKF
;
A
#
# COMPACT_ATOMS: atom_id res chain seq x y z
N GLU A 1 -7.46 14.11 -4.61
CA GLU A 1 -6.21 14.57 -5.26
C GLU A 1 -5.12 14.55 -4.21
N ILE A 2 -4.18 13.62 -4.35
CA ILE A 2 -2.98 13.57 -3.50
C ILE A 2 -2.05 14.62 -4.09
N HIS A 3 -1.89 15.73 -3.39
CA HIS A 3 -0.84 16.69 -3.71
C HIS A 3 0.51 16.06 -3.34
N GLU A 4 1.22 15.52 -4.32
CA GLU A 4 2.63 15.17 -4.19
C GLU A 4 3.43 16.47 -4.05
N ARG A 5 3.74 16.84 -2.82
CA ARG A 5 4.66 17.93 -2.53
C ARG A 5 6.05 17.35 -2.30
N LEU A 6 6.91 17.42 -3.31
CA LEU A 6 8.33 17.20 -3.15
C LEU A 6 8.90 18.35 -2.30
N VAL A 7 9.09 18.12 -1.02
CA VAL A 7 9.87 19.01 -0.16
C VAL A 7 11.34 18.67 -0.38
N GLY A 8 12.10 19.66 -0.78
CA GLY A 8 13.43 19.58 -1.35
C GLY A 8 14.43 18.65 -0.65
N SER A 9 15.42 18.19 -1.43
CA SER A 9 16.58 17.45 -0.94
C SER A 9 17.50 18.39 -0.16
N GLU A 10 17.40 18.40 1.16
CA GLU A 10 18.41 19.02 2.00
C GLU A 10 19.55 18.02 2.26
N MET A 11 20.61 18.18 1.51
CA MET A 11 21.78 17.33 1.52
C MET A 11 22.73 17.71 2.66
N CYS A 12 22.41 17.42 3.92
CA CYS A 12 23.26 17.48 5.13
C CYS A 12 22.46 17.79 6.41
N ILE A 13 21.33 17.12 6.60
CA ILE A 13 20.62 17.18 7.88
C ILE A 13 21.19 16.09 8.80
N ARG A 14 21.52 16.43 10.06
CA ARG A 14 21.91 15.42 11.07
C ARG A 14 20.72 14.50 11.35
N ASP A 15 21.00 13.24 11.66
CA ASP A 15 19.97 12.20 11.84
C ASP A 15 18.88 12.59 12.87
N ARG A 16 19.23 13.37 13.90
CA ARG A 16 18.26 13.91 14.86
C ARG A 16 17.32 14.95 14.24
N ASP A 17 17.84 15.77 13.33
CA ASP A 17 17.06 16.84 12.71
C ASP A 17 16.09 16.27 11.67
N LYS A 18 16.42 15.11 11.06
CA LYS A 18 15.52 14.36 10.16
C LYS A 18 14.24 13.90 10.88
N ALA A 19 14.39 13.35 12.09
CA ALA A 19 13.25 12.89 12.89
C ALA A 19 12.34 14.07 13.31
N VAL A 20 12.93 15.18 13.74
CA VAL A 20 12.17 16.41 14.10
C VAL A 20 11.44 16.99 12.90
N HIS A 21 12.07 16.98 11.74
CA HIS A 21 11.45 17.47 10.50
C HIS A 21 10.29 16.57 10.06
N LEU A 22 10.45 15.24 10.20
CA LEU A 22 9.39 14.28 9.95
C LEU A 22 8.20 14.50 10.89
N GLU A 23 8.42 14.69 12.19
CA GLU A 23 7.36 14.98 13.16
C GLU A 23 6.58 16.26 12.81
N GLN A 24 7.27 17.30 12.36
CA GLN A 24 6.64 18.54 11.91
C GLN A 24 5.75 18.31 10.67
N LEU A 25 6.20 17.48 9.72
CA LEU A 25 5.42 17.14 8.53
C LEU A 25 4.21 16.26 8.87
N ASN A 26 4.38 15.28 9.77
CA ASN A 26 3.30 14.40 10.24
C ASN A 26 2.25 15.15 11.08
N SER A 27 2.58 16.30 11.63
CA SER A 27 1.64 17.13 12.42
C SER A 27 0.60 17.84 11.55
N ALA A 28 0.75 17.84 10.23
CA ALA A 28 -0.21 18.47 9.33
C ALA A 28 -1.43 17.54 9.11
N PRO A 29 -2.66 18.02 9.31
CA PRO A 29 -3.86 17.22 9.08
C PRO A 29 -3.95 16.79 7.61
N ASP A 30 -4.35 15.57 7.38
CA ASP A 30 -4.56 14.96 6.05
C ASP A 30 -3.30 14.80 5.17
N VAL A 31 -2.10 14.82 5.77
CA VAL A 31 -0.84 14.57 5.06
C VAL A 31 -0.29 13.22 5.50
N SER A 32 0.04 12.35 4.54
CA SER A 32 0.82 11.13 4.80
C SER A 32 2.23 11.33 4.26
N VAL A 33 3.22 11.10 5.11
CA VAL A 33 4.63 11.33 4.80
C VAL A 33 5.31 10.01 4.47
N ALA A 34 5.89 9.93 3.26
CA ALA A 34 6.76 8.84 2.88
C ALA A 34 8.23 9.28 3.02
N PHE A 35 9.01 8.51 3.76
CA PHE A 35 10.45 8.73 3.88
C PHE A 35 11.21 7.71 3.05
N VAL A 36 12.20 8.17 2.31
CA VAL A 36 13.07 7.33 1.48
C VAL A 36 14.49 7.42 2.01
N GLY A 37 15.06 6.30 2.41
CA GLY A 37 16.43 6.22 2.95
C GLY A 37 17.18 5.01 2.40
N ASP A 38 18.50 5.09 2.36
CA ASP A 38 19.40 4.05 1.81
C ASP A 38 20.32 3.43 2.89
N GLY A 39 20.35 3.98 4.08
CA GLY A 39 21.35 3.69 5.09
C GLY A 39 20.82 3.17 6.42
N MET A 40 21.76 2.56 7.18
CA MET A 40 21.53 2.07 8.54
C MET A 40 21.11 3.18 9.51
N ASN A 41 21.58 4.40 9.28
CA ASN A 41 21.26 5.57 10.10
C ASN A 41 19.83 6.07 9.90
N ASP A 42 19.19 5.70 8.79
CA ASP A 42 17.83 6.10 8.45
C ASP A 42 16.75 5.16 9.03
N ALA A 43 17.13 3.98 9.55
CA ALA A 43 16.20 3.01 10.12
C ALA A 43 15.21 3.60 11.16
N PRO A 44 15.65 4.45 12.11
CA PRO A 44 14.72 5.08 13.06
C PRO A 44 13.72 6.03 12.38
N VAL A 45 14.13 6.72 11.32
CA VAL A 45 13.28 7.68 10.59
C VAL A 45 12.31 6.95 9.67
N LEU A 46 12.76 5.84 9.05
CA LEU A 46 11.92 4.92 8.28
C LEU A 46 10.77 4.39 9.13
N ALA A 47 11.08 3.93 10.36
CA ALA A 47 10.08 3.39 11.28
C ALA A 47 9.10 4.44 11.83
N LEU A 48 9.47 5.72 11.85
CA LEU A 48 8.64 6.84 12.33
C LEU A 48 7.76 7.46 11.22
N SER A 49 8.06 7.17 9.96
CA SER A 49 7.27 7.68 8.82
C SER A 49 5.98 6.90 8.64
N ASP A 50 4.97 7.50 7.99
CA ASP A 50 3.74 6.79 7.61
C ASP A 50 4.02 5.69 6.57
N VAL A 51 5.02 5.89 5.72
CA VAL A 51 5.54 4.89 4.78
C VAL A 51 7.06 5.01 4.70
N GLY A 52 7.77 4.03 5.22
CA GLY A 52 9.22 3.91 5.11
C GLY A 52 9.62 3.17 3.83
N ILE A 53 10.46 3.77 3.00
CA ILE A 53 10.97 3.17 1.76
C ILE A 53 12.50 3.03 1.87
N ALA A 54 13.00 1.80 1.99
CA ALA A 54 14.43 1.52 1.91
C ALA A 54 14.89 1.35 0.48
N MET A 55 16.03 1.95 0.14
CA MET A 55 16.67 1.84 -1.18
C MET A 55 18.01 1.11 -1.05
N GLY A 56 18.34 0.34 -2.10
CA GLY A 56 19.61 -0.35 -2.23
C GLY A 56 19.53 -1.85 -1.92
N GLY A 57 20.01 -2.67 -2.84
CA GLY A 57 20.04 -4.14 -2.72
C GLY A 57 21.02 -4.67 -1.65
N LEU A 58 21.89 -3.82 -1.13
CA LEU A 58 22.82 -4.06 -0.02
C LEU A 58 22.53 -3.12 1.16
N GLY A 59 21.30 -2.59 1.25
CA GLY A 59 20.84 -1.81 2.38
C GLY A 59 21.09 -2.58 3.68
N SER A 60 21.37 -1.89 4.78
CA SER A 60 21.58 -2.56 6.06
C SER A 60 20.34 -3.37 6.40
N ASP A 61 20.54 -4.56 6.95
CA ASP A 61 19.45 -5.42 7.41
C ASP A 61 18.46 -4.65 8.30
N ALA A 62 18.97 -3.70 9.10
CA ALA A 62 18.16 -2.83 9.95
C ALA A 62 17.23 -1.88 9.16
N ALA A 63 17.69 -1.30 8.04
CA ALA A 63 16.87 -0.45 7.20
C ALA A 63 15.79 -1.27 6.48
N ILE A 64 16.13 -2.46 6.00
CA ILE A 64 15.21 -3.40 5.36
C ILE A 64 14.12 -3.85 6.34
N GLU A 65 14.50 -4.17 7.58
CA GLU A 65 13.57 -4.61 8.62
C GLU A 65 12.63 -3.49 9.10
N SER A 66 13.08 -2.23 9.01
CA SER A 66 12.31 -1.07 9.46
C SER A 66 11.44 -0.44 8.36
N ALA A 67 11.58 -0.87 7.10
CA ALA A 67 10.90 -0.29 5.96
C ALA A 67 9.63 -1.06 5.57
N ASP A 68 8.58 -0.33 5.18
CA ASP A 68 7.36 -0.91 4.60
C ASP A 68 7.56 -1.36 3.15
N VAL A 69 8.46 -0.69 2.43
CA VAL A 69 8.78 -0.97 1.03
C VAL A 69 10.28 -1.02 0.83
N VAL A 70 10.77 -2.07 0.17
CA VAL A 70 12.19 -2.21 -0.17
C VAL A 70 12.37 -2.15 -1.69
N ILE A 71 13.15 -1.18 -2.14
CA ILE A 71 13.55 -1.02 -3.55
C ILE A 71 14.97 -1.56 -3.71
N GLN A 72 15.12 -2.69 -4.39
CA GLN A 72 16.40 -3.40 -4.54
C GLN A 72 17.44 -2.66 -5.38
N THR A 73 17.07 -1.61 -6.07
CA THR A 73 17.95 -0.84 -6.96
C THR A 73 18.09 0.59 -6.47
N ASP A 74 19.30 1.16 -6.57
CA ASP A 74 19.57 2.57 -6.24
C ASP A 74 19.05 3.54 -7.30
N GLN A 75 17.79 3.38 -7.69
CA GLN A 75 17.15 4.22 -8.70
C GLN A 75 15.96 4.96 -8.09
N PRO A 76 16.07 6.26 -7.81
CA PRO A 76 14.96 7.07 -7.25
C PRO A 76 13.69 7.04 -8.11
N SER A 77 13.82 6.83 -9.42
CA SER A 77 12.68 6.68 -10.34
C SER A 77 11.79 5.49 -10.00
N ARG A 78 12.30 4.47 -9.30
CA ARG A 78 11.54 3.30 -8.87
C ARG A 78 10.54 3.62 -7.74
N VAL A 79 10.74 4.72 -7.03
CA VAL A 79 9.75 5.20 -6.04
C VAL A 79 8.41 5.51 -6.73
N ALA A 80 8.45 6.18 -7.90
CA ALA A 80 7.24 6.44 -8.68
C ALA A 80 6.56 5.14 -9.15
N THR A 81 7.35 4.12 -9.50
CA THR A 81 6.85 2.79 -9.83
C THR A 81 6.17 2.14 -8.61
N ALA A 82 6.80 2.17 -7.44
CA ALA A 82 6.23 1.64 -6.20
C ALA A 82 4.89 2.30 -5.86
N ILE A 83 4.79 3.62 -5.96
CA ILE A 83 3.54 4.38 -5.76
C ILE A 83 2.48 3.93 -6.77
N SER A 84 2.83 3.74 -8.04
CA SER A 84 1.88 3.31 -9.06
C SER A 84 1.35 1.89 -8.82
N ILE A 85 2.21 0.98 -8.34
CA ILE A 85 1.84 -0.38 -7.91
C ILE A 85 0.89 -0.30 -6.72
N GLY A 86 1.20 0.48 -5.70
CA GLY A 86 0.35 0.68 -4.52
C GLY A 86 -1.05 1.17 -4.88
N ARG A 87 -1.15 2.18 -5.76
CA ARG A 87 -2.43 2.70 -6.27
C ARG A 87 -3.22 1.65 -7.05
N ALA A 88 -2.54 0.85 -7.87
CA ALA A 88 -3.18 -0.22 -8.62
C ALA A 88 -3.69 -1.34 -7.69
N THR A 89 -2.89 -1.73 -6.71
CA THR A 89 -3.26 -2.73 -5.69
C THR A 89 -4.47 -2.27 -4.89
N ARG A 90 -4.46 -1.02 -4.39
CA ARG A 90 -5.59 -0.44 -3.66
C ARG A 90 -6.87 -0.45 -4.50
N ARG A 91 -6.79 -0.10 -5.78
CA ARG A 91 -7.95 -0.11 -6.68
C ARG A 91 -8.52 -1.52 -6.83
N ILE A 92 -7.67 -2.53 -7.04
CA ILE A 92 -8.10 -3.92 -7.16
C ILE A 92 -8.70 -4.42 -5.84
N ALA A 93 -8.06 -4.11 -4.70
CA ALA A 93 -8.57 -4.47 -3.38
C ALA A 93 -9.95 -3.87 -3.13
N MET A 94 -10.16 -2.58 -3.43
CA MET A 94 -11.46 -1.93 -3.28
C MET A 94 -12.53 -2.53 -4.21
N GLN A 95 -12.18 -2.87 -5.45
CA GLN A 95 -13.08 -3.57 -6.37
C GLN A 95 -13.51 -4.93 -5.79
N ASN A 96 -12.56 -5.68 -5.23
CA ASN A 96 -12.81 -6.98 -4.62
C ASN A 96 -13.71 -6.87 -3.39
N ILE A 97 -13.44 -5.92 -2.51
CA ILE A 97 -14.23 -5.69 -1.29
C ILE A 97 -15.65 -5.29 -1.65
N ILE A 98 -15.82 -4.28 -2.50
CA ILE A 98 -17.15 -3.78 -2.91
C ILE A 98 -17.91 -4.90 -3.62
N GLY A 99 -17.28 -5.61 -4.56
CA GLY A 99 -17.91 -6.71 -5.28
C GLY A 99 -18.36 -7.83 -4.35
N ALA A 100 -17.50 -8.27 -3.44
CA ALA A 100 -17.84 -9.34 -2.49
C ALA A 100 -18.97 -8.94 -1.55
N ILE A 101 -18.95 -7.73 -1.00
CA ILE A 101 -20.02 -7.23 -0.11
C ILE A 101 -21.34 -7.12 -0.88
N THR A 102 -21.31 -6.59 -2.10
CA THR A 102 -22.52 -6.44 -2.92
C THR A 102 -23.19 -7.78 -3.18
N VAL A 103 -22.42 -8.78 -3.62
CA VAL A 103 -22.98 -10.12 -3.86
C VAL A 103 -23.52 -10.75 -2.57
N LYS A 104 -22.80 -10.59 -1.43
CA LYS A 104 -23.28 -11.07 -0.13
C LYS A 104 -24.62 -10.46 0.26
N ILE A 105 -24.76 -9.15 0.12
CA ILE A 105 -26.02 -8.45 0.44
C ILE A 105 -27.14 -8.95 -0.46
N LEU A 106 -26.90 -9.10 -1.77
CA LEU A 106 -27.90 -9.58 -2.71
C LEU A 106 -28.37 -11.00 -2.37
N VAL A 107 -27.43 -11.91 -2.04
CA VAL A 107 -27.76 -13.28 -1.64
C VAL A 107 -28.55 -13.34 -0.34
N LEU A 108 -28.19 -12.49 0.66
CA LEU A 108 -28.94 -12.39 1.93
C LEU A 108 -30.36 -11.90 1.71
N LEU A 109 -30.54 -10.85 0.88
CA LEU A 109 -31.86 -10.36 0.53
C LEU A 109 -32.68 -11.41 -0.21
N ALA A 110 -32.09 -12.09 -1.20
CA ALA A 110 -32.76 -13.18 -1.92
C ALA A 110 -33.18 -14.32 -0.97
N GLY A 111 -32.35 -14.65 0.02
CA GLY A 111 -32.69 -15.63 1.05
C GLY A 111 -33.82 -15.15 1.96
N ALA A 112 -33.83 -13.88 2.38
CA ALA A 112 -34.90 -13.31 3.19
C ALA A 112 -36.26 -13.31 2.50
N PHE A 113 -36.28 -13.15 1.17
CA PHE A 113 -37.48 -13.25 0.36
C PHE A 113 -37.84 -14.70 -0.09
N GLY A 114 -37.07 -15.69 0.35
CA GLY A 114 -37.31 -17.10 0.00
C GLY A 114 -36.88 -17.51 -1.41
N PHE A 115 -36.16 -16.65 -2.15
CA PHE A 115 -35.68 -16.94 -3.50
C PHE A 115 -34.36 -17.70 -3.54
N ALA A 116 -33.56 -17.65 -2.48
CA ALA A 116 -32.26 -18.31 -2.42
C ALA A 116 -32.28 -19.52 -1.47
N THR A 117 -31.75 -20.65 -1.96
CA THR A 117 -31.51 -21.83 -1.13
C THR A 117 -30.13 -21.73 -0.46
N LEU A 118 -29.92 -22.54 0.62
CA LEU A 118 -28.63 -22.66 1.28
C LEU A 118 -27.50 -22.99 0.28
N TRP A 119 -27.75 -23.88 -0.66
CA TRP A 119 -26.78 -24.27 -1.68
C TRP A 119 -26.42 -23.12 -2.61
N ALA A 120 -27.41 -22.30 -3.01
CA ALA A 120 -27.17 -21.11 -3.83
C ALA A 120 -26.26 -20.10 -3.10
N ALA A 121 -26.45 -19.92 -1.78
CA ALA A 121 -25.59 -19.06 -0.97
C ALA A 121 -24.15 -19.59 -0.91
N VAL A 122 -23.95 -20.88 -0.72
CA VAL A 122 -22.62 -21.52 -0.69
C VAL A 122 -21.91 -21.37 -2.04
N PHE A 123 -22.60 -21.64 -3.16
CA PHE A 123 -22.03 -21.48 -4.50
C PHE A 123 -21.70 -20.04 -4.82
N ALA A 124 -22.51 -19.08 -4.38
CA ALA A 124 -22.23 -17.66 -4.55
C ALA A 124 -20.97 -17.25 -3.77
N ASP A 125 -20.80 -17.69 -2.52
CA ASP A 125 -19.64 -17.35 -1.69
C ASP A 125 -18.34 -17.91 -2.28
N VAL A 126 -18.32 -19.19 -2.67
CA VAL A 126 -17.17 -19.83 -3.33
C VAL A 126 -16.87 -19.17 -4.69
N GLY A 127 -17.90 -18.89 -5.48
CA GLY A 127 -17.76 -18.23 -6.78
C GLY A 127 -17.16 -16.83 -6.66
N VAL A 128 -17.62 -16.05 -5.68
CA VAL A 128 -17.06 -14.72 -5.40
C VAL A 128 -15.61 -14.83 -4.97
N ALA A 129 -15.25 -15.78 -4.10
CA ALA A 129 -13.87 -15.97 -3.68
C ALA A 129 -12.94 -16.25 -4.87
N LEU A 130 -13.36 -17.11 -5.80
CA LEU A 130 -12.61 -17.38 -7.03
C LEU A 130 -12.47 -16.13 -7.92
N LEU A 131 -13.54 -15.38 -8.10
CA LEU A 131 -13.50 -14.13 -8.89
C LEU A 131 -12.57 -13.09 -8.28
N VAL A 132 -12.55 -12.96 -6.95
CA VAL A 132 -11.64 -12.06 -6.21
C VAL A 132 -10.19 -12.47 -6.44
N VAL A 133 -9.87 -13.76 -6.36
CA VAL A 133 -8.52 -14.27 -6.64
C VAL A 133 -8.11 -13.97 -8.09
N LEU A 134 -8.97 -14.28 -9.07
CA LEU A 134 -8.71 -14.02 -10.48
C LEU A 134 -8.50 -12.53 -10.77
N ASN A 135 -9.31 -11.65 -10.14
CA ASN A 135 -9.14 -10.21 -10.28
C ASN A 135 -7.83 -9.71 -9.66
N SER A 136 -7.40 -10.31 -8.54
CA SER A 136 -6.13 -9.97 -7.89
C SER A 136 -4.92 -10.36 -8.74
N VAL A 137 -4.95 -11.50 -9.42
CA VAL A 137 -3.88 -11.97 -10.31
C VAL A 137 -3.64 -11.01 -11.49
N ARG A 138 -4.62 -10.21 -11.89
CA ARG A 138 -4.47 -9.20 -12.96
C ARG A 138 -3.34 -8.20 -12.72
N ILE A 139 -2.93 -8.00 -11.46
CA ILE A 139 -1.82 -7.07 -11.15
C ILE A 139 -0.50 -7.58 -11.73
N LEU A 140 -0.30 -8.90 -11.79
CA LEU A 140 0.93 -9.52 -12.29
C LEU A 140 1.12 -9.27 -13.81
N GLY A 141 0.04 -9.06 -14.54
CA GLY A 141 0.09 -8.75 -15.98
C GLY A 141 0.25 -7.26 -16.31
N LYS A 142 0.24 -6.38 -15.31
CA LYS A 142 0.43 -4.93 -15.54
C LYS A 142 1.92 -4.60 -15.67
N LYS A 143 2.28 -3.90 -16.72
CA LYS A 143 3.59 -3.25 -16.85
C LYS A 143 3.53 -1.89 -16.15
N PHE A 144 4.43 -1.67 -15.21
CA PHE A 144 4.58 -0.44 -14.44
C PHE A 144 5.87 0.29 -14.85
#